data_05c9b935fa56b3ffcbd0635a76b46b20
#
_entry.id   05c9b935fa56b3ffcbd0635a76b46b20
#
_cell.length_a   1.000
_cell.length_b   1.000
_cell.length_c   1.000
_cell.angle_alpha   90.00
_cell.angle_beta   90.00
_cell.angle_gamma   90.00
#
_symmetry.space_group_name_H-M   'P 1'
#
loop_
_entity.id
_entity.type
_entity.pdbx_description
1 polymer ?
#
loop_
_entity_poly.entity_id
_entity_poly.type
_entity_poly.pdbx_seq_one_letter_code
_entity_poly.pdbx_strand_id
1 'polypeptide(L)'
;MGIGVKVKVWGDYALFSRPELKVERYSYDVMTPSAARGILEAIYWHPGLRWKIDRIYVNKPIRFTSVRRNEVKSKALASKVFEVYNGAEKPLYISTKQDIVQRASVILTDVEYVIEAHFEMTDKANETDNPGKFKDIMLRRLKRGELSLIHISEPTRLRCI
;
A
#
# COMPACT_ATOMS: atom_id res chain seq x y z
N MET A 1 23.14 -15.11 -6.15
CA MET A 1 22.52 -13.81 -6.53
C MET A 1 21.02 -14.01 -6.58
N GLY A 2 20.27 -13.25 -5.79
CA GLY A 2 18.81 -13.30 -5.84
C GLY A 2 18.28 -12.79 -7.17
N ILE A 3 17.13 -13.30 -7.60
CA ILE A 3 16.45 -12.82 -8.80
C ILE A 3 15.80 -11.47 -8.47
N GLY A 4 16.36 -10.40 -9.04
CA GLY A 4 15.91 -9.03 -8.79
C GLY A 4 14.91 -8.50 -9.82
N VAL A 5 14.18 -7.47 -9.40
CA VAL A 5 13.33 -6.64 -10.24
C VAL A 5 13.65 -5.17 -10.02
N LYS A 6 13.42 -4.36 -11.04
CA LYS A 6 13.54 -2.92 -10.96
C LYS A 6 12.23 -2.30 -11.43
N VAL A 7 11.55 -1.57 -10.54
CA VAL A 7 10.20 -1.07 -10.78
C VAL A 7 10.18 0.44 -10.60
N LYS A 8 9.75 1.16 -11.63
CA LYS A 8 9.49 2.59 -11.56
C LYS A 8 8.03 2.80 -11.10
N VAL A 9 7.86 3.65 -10.10
CA VAL A 9 6.55 4.06 -9.55
C VAL A 9 6.47 5.58 -9.51
N TRP A 10 5.29 6.12 -9.84
CA TRP A 10 5.07 7.58 -9.81
C TRP A 10 3.60 7.89 -9.57
N GLY A 11 3.34 9.10 -9.13
CA GLY A 11 1.99 9.59 -8.88
C GLY A 11 1.97 11.08 -8.56
N ASP A 12 0.78 11.67 -8.71
CA ASP A 12 0.59 13.08 -8.41
C ASP A 12 0.69 13.34 -6.90
N TYR A 13 0.28 12.35 -6.08
CA TYR A 13 0.31 12.42 -4.64
C TYR A 13 0.80 11.11 -4.02
N ALA A 14 1.46 11.22 -2.85
CA ALA A 14 1.82 10.07 -2.03
C ALA A 14 1.76 10.41 -0.54
N LEU A 15 1.37 9.43 0.27
CA LEU A 15 1.34 9.55 1.72
C LEU A 15 2.00 8.32 2.36
N PHE A 16 3.19 8.50 2.89
CA PHE A 16 3.90 7.52 3.70
C PHE A 16 3.73 7.88 5.17
N SER A 17 2.61 7.49 5.75
CA SER A 17 2.16 7.95 7.07
C SER A 17 3.17 7.68 8.17
N ARG A 18 3.46 8.71 8.97
CA ARG A 18 4.22 8.60 10.21
C ARG A 18 3.34 7.99 11.30
N PRO A 19 3.76 6.92 11.97
CA PRO A 19 2.92 6.21 12.95
C PRO A 19 2.63 7.02 14.20
N GLU A 20 3.45 8.01 14.53
CA GLU A 20 3.27 8.92 15.66
C GLU A 20 2.13 9.94 15.45
N LEU A 21 1.77 10.24 14.18
CA LEU A 21 0.74 11.21 13.81
C LEU A 21 -0.55 10.51 13.39
N LYS A 22 -1.35 10.08 14.38
CA LYS A 22 -2.54 9.24 14.13
C LYS A 22 -3.76 10.02 13.66
N VAL A 23 -3.88 11.28 14.04
CA VAL A 23 -5.08 12.11 13.77
C VAL A 23 -4.86 12.96 12.53
N GLU A 24 -3.83 13.78 12.54
CA GLU A 24 -3.38 14.55 11.38
C GLU A 24 -2.22 13.83 10.73
N ARG A 25 -2.43 13.33 9.52
CA ARG A 25 -1.44 12.49 8.85
C ARG A 25 -0.35 13.34 8.24
N TYR A 26 0.88 12.97 8.49
CA TYR A 26 2.06 13.60 7.91
C TYR A 26 2.90 12.53 7.20
N SER A 27 3.27 12.81 5.96
CA SER A 27 4.10 11.88 5.19
C SER A 27 5.56 11.93 5.66
N TYR A 28 6.25 10.78 5.60
CA TYR A 28 7.71 10.80 5.51
C TYR A 28 8.14 11.53 4.24
N ASP A 29 9.36 12.07 4.26
CA ASP A 29 9.92 12.86 3.17
C ASP A 29 10.11 12.05 1.87
N VAL A 30 10.31 10.73 2.02
CA VAL A 30 10.49 9.80 0.91
C VAL A 30 9.78 8.48 1.19
N MET A 31 9.66 7.66 0.15
CA MET A 31 9.13 6.31 0.25
C MET A 31 9.93 5.49 1.26
N THR A 32 9.24 4.87 2.21
CA THR A 32 9.86 3.95 3.16
C THR A 32 10.09 2.57 2.55
N PRO A 33 11.09 1.79 3.00
CA PRO A 33 11.30 0.41 2.55
C PRO A 33 10.05 -0.48 2.75
N SER A 34 9.30 -0.23 3.83
CA SER A 34 8.04 -0.93 4.09
C SER A 34 6.97 -0.62 3.04
N ALA A 35 6.84 0.66 2.64
CA ALA A 35 5.92 1.07 1.57
C ALA A 35 6.33 0.49 0.22
N ALA A 36 7.63 0.52 -0.11
CA ALA A 36 8.15 -0.08 -1.33
C ALA A 36 7.85 -1.59 -1.40
N ARG A 37 8.06 -2.32 -0.29
CA ARG A 37 7.71 -3.73 -0.19
C ARG A 37 6.20 -3.93 -0.38
N GLY A 38 5.36 -3.12 0.26
CA GLY A 38 3.91 -3.20 0.10
C GLY A 38 3.45 -3.01 -1.36
N ILE A 39 4.11 -2.13 -2.12
CA ILE A 39 3.84 -1.95 -3.56
C ILE A 39 4.16 -3.23 -4.34
N LEU A 40 5.31 -3.85 -4.09
CA LEU A 40 5.68 -5.10 -4.77
C LEU A 40 4.75 -6.25 -4.39
N GLU A 41 4.37 -6.36 -3.12
CA GLU A 41 3.40 -7.34 -2.62
C GLU A 41 2.00 -7.11 -3.22
N ALA A 42 1.61 -5.86 -3.44
CA ALA A 42 0.35 -5.52 -4.12
C ALA A 42 0.34 -5.96 -5.59
N ILE A 43 1.49 -5.99 -6.26
CA ILE A 43 1.62 -6.51 -7.62
C ILE A 43 1.62 -8.04 -7.60
N TYR A 44 2.48 -8.62 -6.77
CA TYR A 44 2.59 -10.07 -6.63
C TYR A 44 3.02 -10.47 -5.22
N TRP A 45 2.13 -11.18 -4.55
CA TRP A 45 2.37 -11.81 -3.27
C TRP A 45 2.15 -13.33 -3.36
N HIS A 46 2.99 -14.09 -2.68
CA HIS A 46 2.87 -15.54 -2.52
C HIS A 46 3.46 -15.97 -1.17
N PRO A 47 2.89 -16.98 -0.44
CA PRO A 47 3.44 -17.43 0.83
C PRO A 47 4.90 -17.89 0.74
N GLY A 48 5.26 -18.51 -0.39
CA GLY A 48 6.61 -19.00 -0.69
C GLY A 48 7.62 -17.91 -1.10
N LEU A 49 7.25 -16.62 -1.08
CA LEU A 49 8.07 -15.51 -1.54
C LEU A 49 8.12 -14.39 -0.51
N ARG A 50 9.32 -13.86 -0.27
CA ARG A 50 9.53 -12.67 0.57
C ARG A 50 10.34 -11.62 -0.19
N TRP A 51 9.73 -10.44 -0.41
CA TRP A 51 10.41 -9.32 -1.02
C TRP A 51 11.42 -8.66 -0.07
N LYS A 52 12.61 -8.38 -0.60
CA LYS A 52 13.69 -7.61 0.04
C LYS A 52 13.98 -6.38 -0.79
N ILE A 53 13.94 -5.22 -0.19
CA ILE A 53 14.23 -3.94 -0.85
C ILE A 53 15.74 -3.70 -0.77
N ASP A 54 16.38 -3.53 -1.92
CA ASP A 54 17.81 -3.28 -2.02
C ASP A 54 18.09 -1.78 -2.05
N ARG A 55 17.37 -1.05 -2.92
CA ARG A 55 17.55 0.39 -3.10
C ARG A 55 16.24 1.06 -3.50
N ILE A 56 16.10 2.32 -3.10
CA ILE A 56 15.02 3.22 -3.53
C ILE A 56 15.68 4.49 -4.05
N TYR A 57 15.48 4.78 -5.34
CA TYR A 57 15.95 6.01 -5.95
C TYR A 57 14.83 7.04 -5.92
N VAL A 58 15.14 8.26 -5.51
CA VAL A 58 14.23 9.41 -5.49
C VAL A 58 14.54 10.26 -6.72
N ASN A 59 13.65 10.24 -7.72
CA ASN A 59 13.91 10.85 -9.02
C ASN A 59 13.35 12.29 -9.13
N LYS A 60 12.51 12.70 -8.17
CA LYS A 60 11.93 14.05 -8.14
C LYS A 60 12.19 14.76 -6.82
N PRO A 61 12.24 16.10 -6.82
CA PRO A 61 12.40 16.88 -5.60
C PRO A 61 11.29 16.61 -4.60
N ILE A 62 11.63 16.61 -3.31
CA ILE A 62 10.67 16.44 -2.22
C ILE A 62 9.83 17.71 -2.13
N ARG A 63 8.52 17.57 -2.33
CA ARG A 63 7.55 18.65 -2.23
C ARG A 63 6.34 18.20 -1.45
N PHE A 64 5.86 19.06 -0.56
CA PHE A 64 4.68 18.80 0.26
C PHE A 64 3.52 19.71 -0.13
N THR A 65 2.31 19.20 0.07
CA THR A 65 1.07 19.97 0.06
C THR A 65 0.17 19.55 1.20
N SER A 66 -0.74 20.42 1.60
CA SER A 66 -1.73 20.10 2.62
C SER A 66 -3.08 19.82 1.97
N VAL A 67 -3.69 18.71 2.34
CA VAL A 67 -5.02 18.32 1.86
C VAL A 67 -5.94 18.15 3.06
N ARG A 68 -7.12 18.81 3.03
CA ARG A 68 -8.19 18.56 4.00
C ARG A 68 -9.11 17.47 3.49
N ARG A 69 -9.40 16.51 4.34
CA ARG A 69 -10.28 15.40 4.03
C ARG A 69 -11.40 15.29 5.05
N ASN A 70 -12.58 14.96 4.56
CA ASN A 70 -13.70 14.61 5.40
C ASN A 70 -13.57 13.13 5.79
N GLU A 71 -13.48 12.87 7.07
CA GLU A 71 -13.40 11.52 7.63
C GLU A 71 -14.55 11.29 8.61
N VAL A 72 -14.81 10.04 8.96
CA VAL A 72 -15.77 9.68 10.00
C VAL A 72 -15.04 9.63 11.33
N LYS A 73 -15.58 10.34 12.34
CA LYS A 73 -14.98 10.43 13.68
C LYS A 73 -15.07 9.12 14.45
N SER A 74 -16.23 8.47 14.39
CA SER A 74 -16.51 7.24 15.15
C SER A 74 -15.92 6.01 14.47
N LYS A 75 -15.60 5.01 15.28
CA LYS A 75 -15.16 3.70 14.81
C LYS A 75 -16.33 2.72 14.87
N ALA A 76 -16.42 1.85 13.87
CA ALA A 76 -17.28 0.67 13.97
C ALA A 76 -16.73 -0.26 15.06
N LEU A 77 -17.51 -0.46 16.13
CA LEU A 77 -17.13 -1.32 17.25
C LEU A 77 -17.62 -2.73 17.01
N ALA A 78 -16.71 -3.71 17.06
CA ALA A 78 -17.05 -5.13 16.92
C ALA A 78 -18.10 -5.59 17.96
N SER A 79 -18.04 -5.05 19.18
CA SER A 79 -19.05 -5.34 20.22
C SER A 79 -20.48 -4.99 19.79
N LYS A 80 -20.66 -3.83 19.13
CA LYS A 80 -22.00 -3.44 18.62
C LYS A 80 -22.47 -4.37 17.50
N VAL A 81 -21.55 -4.83 16.65
CA VAL A 81 -21.87 -5.82 15.62
C VAL A 81 -22.31 -7.13 16.24
N PHE A 82 -21.61 -7.63 17.26
CA PHE A 82 -21.97 -8.84 17.97
C PHE A 82 -23.29 -8.72 18.75
N GLU A 83 -23.59 -7.56 19.36
CA GLU A 83 -24.87 -7.32 20.02
C GLU A 83 -26.04 -7.49 19.03
N VAL A 84 -25.96 -6.87 17.86
CA VAL A 84 -26.99 -6.99 16.82
C VAL A 84 -27.05 -8.40 16.24
N TYR A 85 -25.91 -9.04 16.02
CA TYR A 85 -25.85 -10.44 15.56
C TYR A 85 -26.55 -11.40 16.55
N ASN A 86 -26.47 -11.13 17.86
CA ASN A 86 -27.11 -11.89 18.90
C ASN A 86 -28.57 -11.46 19.17
N GLY A 87 -29.18 -10.69 18.25
CA GLY A 87 -30.60 -10.36 18.30
C GLY A 87 -30.97 -9.04 18.98
N ALA A 88 -30.01 -8.17 19.28
CA ALA A 88 -30.35 -6.84 19.79
C ALA A 88 -30.95 -5.95 18.67
N GLU A 89 -32.14 -5.42 18.88
CA GLU A 89 -32.79 -4.46 17.98
C GLU A 89 -32.17 -3.06 18.11
N LYS A 90 -30.96 -2.87 17.60
CA LYS A 90 -30.24 -1.59 17.59
C LYS A 90 -29.81 -1.23 16.17
N PRO A 91 -29.84 0.07 15.79
CA PRO A 91 -29.35 0.48 14.48
C PRO A 91 -27.83 0.24 14.37
N LEU A 92 -27.42 -0.49 13.34
CA LEU A 92 -26.02 -0.78 13.06
C LEU A 92 -25.55 0.04 11.84
N TYR A 93 -25.43 1.34 12.01
CA TYR A 93 -24.85 2.21 11.00
C TYR A 93 -24.19 3.43 11.63
N ILE A 94 -23.28 4.06 10.88
CA ILE A 94 -22.70 5.35 11.22
C ILE A 94 -23.13 6.35 10.14
N SER A 95 -23.85 7.39 10.56
CA SER A 95 -24.27 8.46 9.64
C SER A 95 -23.07 9.35 9.33
N THR A 96 -22.56 9.29 8.09
CA THR A 96 -21.43 10.12 7.66
C THR A 96 -21.72 11.62 7.74
N LYS A 97 -22.99 12.05 7.63
CA LYS A 97 -23.38 13.46 7.76
C LYS A 97 -23.27 13.98 9.20
N GLN A 98 -23.63 13.13 10.17
CA GLN A 98 -23.64 13.51 11.59
C GLN A 98 -22.27 13.34 12.25
N ASP A 99 -21.45 12.43 11.71
CA ASP A 99 -20.19 12.01 12.29
C ASP A 99 -18.96 12.50 11.48
N ILE A 100 -19.18 13.51 10.65
CA ILE A 100 -18.14 14.10 9.81
C ILE A 100 -17.15 14.92 10.64
N VAL A 101 -15.87 14.73 10.34
CA VAL A 101 -14.77 15.55 10.88
C VAL A 101 -13.79 15.88 9.78
N GLN A 102 -13.35 17.14 9.71
CA GLN A 102 -12.28 17.53 8.80
C GLN A 102 -10.92 17.27 9.45
N ARG A 103 -10.03 16.61 8.71
CA ARG A 103 -8.66 16.36 9.13
C ARG A 103 -7.69 16.81 8.05
N ALA A 104 -6.66 17.55 8.46
CA ALA A 104 -5.58 17.91 7.58
C ALA A 104 -4.62 16.73 7.40
N SER A 105 -4.03 16.64 6.21
CA SER A 105 -2.96 15.71 5.93
C SER A 105 -1.90 16.43 5.10
N VAL A 106 -0.63 16.30 5.47
CA VAL A 106 0.49 16.78 4.69
C VAL A 106 1.02 15.62 3.87
N ILE A 107 0.92 15.74 2.56
CA ILE A 107 1.24 14.69 1.59
C ILE A 107 2.33 15.16 0.63
N LEU A 108 3.04 14.20 0.03
CA LEU A 108 3.98 14.46 -1.03
C LEU A 108 3.26 14.71 -2.36
N THR A 109 3.82 15.56 -3.20
CA THR A 109 3.32 15.84 -4.55
C THR A 109 4.34 15.53 -5.61
N ASP A 110 3.85 15.12 -6.79
CA ASP A 110 4.65 14.87 -7.98
C ASP A 110 5.84 13.93 -7.68
N VAL A 111 5.53 12.75 -7.18
CA VAL A 111 6.53 11.77 -6.76
C VAL A 111 6.93 10.83 -7.88
N GLU A 112 8.21 10.47 -7.91
CA GLU A 112 8.73 9.43 -8.77
C GLU A 112 9.87 8.69 -8.08
N TYR A 113 9.74 7.37 -8.00
CA TYR A 113 10.72 6.48 -7.38
C TYR A 113 11.09 5.32 -8.30
N VAL A 114 12.30 4.80 -8.14
CA VAL A 114 12.69 3.51 -8.70
C VAL A 114 13.06 2.58 -7.56
N ILE A 115 12.37 1.45 -7.47
CA ILE A 115 12.56 0.42 -6.46
C ILE A 115 13.39 -0.69 -7.08
N GLU A 116 14.58 -0.97 -6.52
CA GLU A 116 15.34 -2.19 -6.77
C GLU A 116 15.10 -3.16 -5.63
N ALA A 117 14.71 -4.37 -5.98
CA ALA A 117 14.41 -5.40 -5.01
C ALA A 117 14.71 -6.80 -5.56
N HIS A 118 15.00 -7.72 -4.67
CA HIS A 118 15.03 -9.15 -4.96
C HIS A 118 14.05 -9.88 -4.05
N PHE A 119 13.81 -11.14 -4.34
CA PHE A 119 13.02 -11.97 -3.44
C PHE A 119 13.79 -13.21 -3.03
N GLU A 120 13.46 -13.69 -1.84
CA GLU A 120 13.93 -14.94 -1.27
C GLU A 120 12.78 -15.94 -1.24
N MET A 121 13.09 -17.19 -1.50
CA MET A 121 12.15 -18.29 -1.28
C MET A 121 11.99 -18.54 0.21
N THR A 122 10.77 -18.77 0.67
CA THR A 122 10.49 -19.15 2.05
C THR A 122 10.22 -20.65 2.17
N ASP A 123 10.19 -21.15 3.38
CA ASP A 123 9.83 -22.53 3.74
C ASP A 123 8.37 -22.91 3.38
N LYS A 124 7.56 -21.91 3.04
CA LYS A 124 6.16 -22.09 2.59
C LYS A 124 6.02 -22.21 1.07
N ALA A 125 7.11 -22.31 0.34
CA ALA A 125 7.09 -22.57 -1.09
C ALA A 125 6.65 -24.03 -1.35
N ASN A 126 5.80 -24.23 -2.36
CA ASN A 126 5.38 -25.55 -2.78
C ASN A 126 6.50 -26.22 -3.63
N GLU A 127 6.45 -27.55 -3.78
CA GLU A 127 7.42 -28.28 -4.60
C GLU A 127 7.50 -27.82 -6.07
N THR A 128 6.39 -27.30 -6.59
CA THR A 128 6.29 -26.77 -7.97
C THR A 128 6.74 -25.32 -8.10
N ASP A 129 7.07 -24.64 -6.99
CA ASP A 129 7.47 -23.25 -7.01
C ASP A 129 8.97 -23.13 -7.26
N ASN A 130 9.32 -22.23 -8.15
CA ASN A 130 10.71 -21.91 -8.45
C ASN A 130 10.88 -20.40 -8.69
N PRO A 131 12.09 -19.88 -8.52
CA PRO A 131 12.36 -18.46 -8.68
C PRO A 131 12.05 -17.90 -10.07
N GLY A 132 12.22 -18.70 -11.14
CA GLY A 132 11.89 -18.31 -12.51
C GLY A 132 10.40 -18.05 -12.69
N LYS A 133 9.57 -18.99 -12.21
CA LYS A 133 8.10 -18.85 -12.21
C LYS A 133 7.64 -17.56 -11.53
N PHE A 134 8.18 -17.26 -10.35
CA PHE A 134 7.81 -16.05 -9.61
C PHE A 134 8.21 -14.77 -10.35
N LYS A 135 9.41 -14.73 -10.92
CA LYS A 135 9.87 -13.62 -11.75
C LYS A 135 8.97 -13.41 -12.96
N ASP A 136 8.64 -14.47 -13.69
CA ASP A 136 7.80 -14.40 -14.89
C ASP A 136 6.39 -13.89 -14.56
N ILE A 137 5.80 -14.34 -13.45
CA ILE A 137 4.50 -13.85 -12.99
C ILE A 137 4.58 -12.36 -12.67
N MET A 138 5.59 -11.94 -11.91
CA MET A 138 5.80 -10.53 -11.55
C MET A 138 5.94 -9.66 -12.79
N LEU A 139 6.81 -10.03 -13.73
CA LEU A 139 7.04 -9.26 -14.97
C LEU A 139 5.79 -9.20 -15.85
N ARG A 140 5.02 -10.28 -15.94
CA ARG A 140 3.75 -10.31 -16.68
C ARG A 140 2.73 -9.34 -16.08
N ARG A 141 2.58 -9.34 -14.74
CA ARG A 141 1.67 -8.42 -14.05
C ARG A 141 2.09 -6.95 -14.21
N LEU A 142 3.39 -6.67 -14.09
CA LEU A 142 3.93 -5.33 -14.32
C LEU A 142 3.64 -4.83 -15.76
N LYS A 143 3.83 -5.68 -16.78
CA LYS A 143 3.53 -5.34 -18.18
C LYS A 143 2.06 -5.04 -18.42
N ARG A 144 1.17 -5.70 -17.70
CA ARG A 144 -0.29 -5.51 -17.81
C ARG A 144 -0.83 -4.41 -16.89
N GLY A 145 -0.02 -3.88 -15.99
CA GLY A 145 -0.46 -2.93 -14.95
C GLY A 145 -1.42 -3.59 -13.93
N GLU A 146 -1.30 -4.89 -13.73
CA GLU A 146 -2.15 -5.64 -12.81
C GLU A 146 -1.69 -5.45 -11.36
N LEU A 147 -2.63 -5.05 -10.50
CA LEU A 147 -2.49 -5.08 -9.05
C LEU A 147 -3.38 -6.17 -8.47
N SER A 148 -3.03 -6.67 -7.30
CA SER A 148 -3.92 -7.57 -6.56
C SER A 148 -5.23 -6.84 -6.22
N LEU A 149 -6.37 -7.51 -6.40
CA LEU A 149 -7.71 -6.95 -6.13
C LEU A 149 -7.88 -6.44 -4.69
N ILE A 150 -7.08 -6.93 -3.75
CA ILE A 150 -7.12 -6.53 -2.32
C ILE A 150 -6.52 -5.12 -2.11
N HIS A 151 -5.74 -4.60 -3.05
CA HIS A 151 -4.98 -3.36 -2.92
C HIS A 151 -5.42 -2.26 -3.90
N ILE A 152 -6.60 -2.38 -4.51
CA ILE A 152 -7.16 -1.33 -5.37
C ILE A 152 -7.75 -0.22 -4.50
N SER A 153 -6.90 0.62 -3.93
CA SER A 153 -7.36 1.79 -3.18
C SER A 153 -7.04 3.13 -3.85
N GLU A 154 -6.05 3.18 -4.74
CA GLU A 154 -5.71 4.42 -5.47
C GLU A 154 -4.99 4.08 -6.80
N PRO A 155 -5.14 4.92 -7.85
CA PRO A 155 -4.51 4.70 -9.15
C PRO A 155 -2.99 4.94 -9.07
N THR A 156 -2.26 3.89 -8.76
CA THR A 156 -0.79 3.91 -8.84
C THR A 156 -0.36 3.51 -10.23
N ARG A 157 0.41 4.37 -10.91
CA ARG A 157 1.00 4.05 -12.22
C ARG A 157 2.33 3.35 -12.02
N LEU A 158 2.48 2.19 -12.64
CA LEU A 158 3.67 1.33 -12.52
C LEU A 158 4.28 1.06 -13.90
N ARG A 159 5.61 1.09 -13.97
CA ARG A 159 6.38 0.59 -15.12
C ARG A 159 7.56 -0.24 -14.65
N CYS A 160 7.81 -1.35 -15.36
CA CYS A 160 9.07 -2.08 -15.27
C CYS A 160 10.10 -1.37 -16.16
N ILE A 161 11.32 -1.21 -15.67
CA ILE A 161 12.47 -0.69 -16.41
C ILE A 161 13.42 -1.84 -16.69
#